data_4b6acbade6e26877db57454f1a96f275
#
_entry.id   4b6acbade6e26877db57454f1a96f275
#
_cell.length_a   1.000
_cell.length_b   1.000
_cell.length_c   1.000
_cell.angle_alpha   90.00
_cell.angle_beta   90.00
_cell.angle_gamma   90.00
#
_symmetry.space_group_name_H-M   'P 1'
#
loop_
_entity.id
_entity.type
_entity.pdbx_description
1 polymer ?
#
loop_
_entity_poly.entity_id
_entity_poly.type
_entity_poly.pdbx_seq_one_letter_code
_entity_poly.pdbx_strand_id
1 'polypeptide(L)'
;MLLRAALLDLYNGESNRGIPMLKNILDRYSDTLEFDHFDVRAGCEIPDLSYDIFVFSGGPGDPLESGGKWQEPFFDLIGKLWQWNLRHENKKHVFFICHSFQMACHHFGVGEVSHRYKMSFGTYPVHKTHQGKEEPLFNQLPDPFYIADFRRYQVTKPNHDRLQAMGAHILCLEKLRPHMHYERAVMAIRFSPEMIGTQFHPEADPEGLLTYFMEEERRNAIVEEHGESRYDRMIRDLANPMKIRRTFDSVIPGFLENAIEQLSMEMV
;
A
#
# COMPACT_ATOMS: atom_id res chain seq x y z
N MET A 1 5.15 -21.34 -17.95
CA MET A 1 5.37 -21.50 -16.49
C MET A 1 4.58 -20.41 -15.82
N LEU A 2 3.87 -20.69 -14.72
CA LEU A 2 3.19 -19.63 -13.99
C LEU A 2 4.24 -18.76 -13.26
N LEU A 3 4.00 -17.46 -13.22
CA LEU A 3 4.75 -16.55 -12.37
C LEU A 3 4.41 -16.81 -10.90
N ARG A 4 5.30 -16.45 -9.99
CA ARG A 4 5.10 -16.70 -8.56
C ARG A 4 5.04 -15.40 -7.78
N ALA A 5 3.97 -15.21 -7.00
CA ALA A 5 3.85 -14.09 -6.08
C ALA A 5 3.96 -14.53 -4.62
N ALA A 6 4.61 -13.70 -3.82
CA ALA A 6 4.61 -13.80 -2.36
C ALA A 6 3.68 -12.71 -1.79
N LEU A 7 2.63 -13.12 -1.07
CA LEU A 7 1.79 -12.24 -0.28
C LEU A 7 2.29 -12.22 1.17
N LEU A 8 2.88 -11.11 1.59
CA LEU A 8 3.46 -10.95 2.92
C LEU A 8 2.45 -10.28 3.86
N ASP A 9 1.98 -11.01 4.85
CA ASP A 9 1.00 -10.59 5.84
C ASP A 9 1.68 -9.97 7.07
N LEU A 10 1.41 -8.67 7.29
CA LEU A 10 1.91 -7.93 8.45
C LEU A 10 0.82 -7.67 9.50
N TYR A 11 -0.31 -8.35 9.45
CA TYR A 11 -1.40 -8.15 10.41
C TYR A 11 -1.18 -8.83 11.76
N ASN A 12 -0.07 -9.55 11.96
CA ASN A 12 0.31 -10.14 13.25
C ASN A 12 -0.74 -11.10 13.84
N GLY A 13 -1.38 -11.90 12.98
CA GLY A 13 -2.46 -12.81 13.38
C GLY A 13 -3.79 -12.12 13.74
N GLU A 14 -3.87 -10.78 13.63
CA GLU A 14 -5.10 -10.07 13.90
C GLU A 14 -6.13 -10.25 12.77
N SER A 15 -7.40 -10.38 13.15
CA SER A 15 -8.51 -10.43 12.19
C SER A 15 -8.55 -9.14 11.37
N ASN A 16 -8.50 -9.27 10.04
CA ASN A 16 -8.44 -8.14 9.13
C ASN A 16 -9.23 -8.40 7.84
N ARG A 17 -9.45 -7.35 7.06
CA ARG A 17 -10.08 -7.43 5.73
C ARG A 17 -9.06 -7.34 4.59
N GLY A 18 -7.86 -6.82 4.85
CA GLY A 18 -6.85 -6.58 3.82
C GLY A 18 -6.36 -7.87 3.15
N ILE A 19 -5.99 -8.88 3.94
CA ILE A 19 -5.50 -10.17 3.39
C ILE A 19 -6.53 -10.89 2.52
N PRO A 20 -7.80 -11.08 2.96
CA PRO A 20 -8.81 -11.65 2.07
C PRO A 20 -9.02 -10.85 0.77
N MET A 21 -8.99 -9.52 0.83
CA MET A 21 -9.12 -8.67 -0.36
C MET A 21 -7.93 -8.83 -1.31
N LEU A 22 -6.69 -8.87 -0.78
CA LEU A 22 -5.49 -9.10 -1.57
C LEU A 22 -5.50 -10.49 -2.23
N LYS A 23 -5.89 -11.54 -1.50
CA LYS A 23 -6.06 -12.89 -2.07
C LYS A 23 -7.07 -12.89 -3.21
N ASN A 24 -8.23 -12.26 -3.01
CA ASN A 24 -9.25 -12.15 -4.06
C ASN A 24 -8.76 -11.40 -5.31
N ILE A 25 -7.87 -10.41 -5.14
CA ILE A 25 -7.27 -9.71 -6.30
C ILE A 25 -6.28 -10.65 -7.00
N LEU A 26 -5.38 -11.33 -6.28
CA LEU A 26 -4.40 -12.25 -6.86
C LEU A 26 -5.07 -13.43 -7.57
N ASP A 27 -6.15 -13.99 -7.01
CA ASP A 27 -6.93 -15.09 -7.59
C ASP A 27 -7.51 -14.76 -8.98
N ARG A 28 -7.72 -13.48 -9.29
CA ARG A 28 -8.17 -13.06 -10.65
C ARG A 28 -7.13 -13.34 -11.73
N TYR A 29 -5.87 -13.52 -11.35
CA TYR A 29 -4.74 -13.77 -12.26
C TYR A 29 -4.25 -15.23 -12.22
N SER A 30 -5.05 -16.16 -11.69
CA SER A 30 -4.70 -17.57 -11.49
C SER A 30 -4.31 -18.33 -12.77
N ASP A 31 -4.68 -17.83 -13.94
CA ASP A 31 -4.25 -18.40 -15.23
C ASP A 31 -2.76 -18.12 -15.56
N THR A 32 -2.17 -17.09 -14.93
CA THR A 32 -0.80 -16.61 -15.21
C THR A 32 0.08 -16.54 -13.99
N LEU A 33 -0.51 -16.47 -12.78
CA LEU A 33 0.16 -16.24 -11.52
C LEU A 33 -0.33 -17.21 -10.44
N GLU A 34 0.59 -17.86 -9.75
CA GLU A 34 0.31 -18.56 -8.48
C GLU A 34 0.88 -17.75 -7.31
N PHE A 35 0.29 -17.86 -6.11
CA PHE A 35 0.82 -17.15 -4.96
C PHE A 35 0.84 -17.99 -3.69
N ASP A 36 1.84 -17.70 -2.85
CA ASP A 36 1.95 -18.21 -1.49
C ASP A 36 1.75 -17.07 -0.48
N HIS A 37 1.13 -17.40 0.66
CA HIS A 37 0.86 -16.47 1.76
C HIS A 37 1.83 -16.73 2.91
N PHE A 38 2.50 -15.67 3.40
CA PHE A 38 3.51 -15.71 4.46
C PHE A 38 3.05 -14.86 5.64
N ASP A 39 2.87 -15.47 6.82
CA ASP A 39 2.64 -14.74 8.07
C ASP A 39 3.97 -14.19 8.61
N VAL A 40 4.28 -12.97 8.21
CA VAL A 40 5.57 -12.33 8.52
C VAL A 40 5.74 -12.05 10.00
N ARG A 41 4.70 -11.52 10.67
CA ARG A 41 4.84 -11.03 12.05
C ARG A 41 4.57 -12.10 13.10
N ALA A 42 3.48 -12.84 13.00
CA ALA A 42 3.15 -13.87 13.98
C ALA A 42 3.90 -15.18 13.70
N GLY A 43 4.03 -15.58 12.42
CA GLY A 43 4.72 -16.79 11.99
C GLY A 43 6.24 -16.64 11.81
N CYS A 44 6.75 -15.42 11.68
CA CYS A 44 8.13 -15.15 11.24
C CYS A 44 8.47 -15.79 9.89
N GLU A 45 7.50 -15.89 9.00
CA GLU A 45 7.65 -16.49 7.68
C GLU A 45 8.11 -15.43 6.68
N ILE A 46 9.31 -15.62 6.14
CA ILE A 46 9.90 -14.72 5.14
C ILE A 46 10.21 -15.51 3.88
N PRO A 47 9.65 -15.12 2.72
CA PRO A 47 9.96 -15.77 1.46
C PRO A 47 11.40 -15.53 1.03
N ASP A 48 11.93 -16.43 0.22
CA ASP A 48 13.19 -16.23 -0.48
C ASP A 48 12.99 -15.45 -1.80
N LEU A 49 14.04 -15.28 -2.58
CA LEU A 49 14.01 -14.56 -3.86
C LEU A 49 13.54 -15.42 -5.05
N SER A 50 12.96 -16.61 -4.83
CA SER A 50 12.42 -17.44 -5.92
C SER A 50 11.09 -16.93 -6.49
N TYR A 51 10.44 -15.99 -5.80
CA TYR A 51 9.23 -15.31 -6.26
C TYR A 51 9.56 -14.17 -7.20
N ASP A 52 8.61 -13.85 -8.09
CA ASP A 52 8.74 -12.79 -9.10
C ASP A 52 8.06 -11.50 -8.66
N ILE A 53 6.95 -11.61 -7.93
CA ILE A 53 6.13 -10.51 -7.44
C ILE A 53 6.00 -10.60 -5.92
N PHE A 54 6.15 -9.48 -5.23
CA PHE A 54 6.04 -9.38 -3.77
C PHE A 54 5.00 -8.32 -3.40
N VAL A 55 3.94 -8.73 -2.70
CA VAL A 55 2.89 -7.83 -2.20
C VAL A 55 2.96 -7.80 -0.68
N PHE A 56 3.38 -6.68 -0.13
CA PHE A 56 3.48 -6.47 1.32
C PHE A 56 2.22 -5.77 1.82
N SER A 57 1.47 -6.41 2.70
CA SER A 57 0.21 -5.89 3.22
C SER A 57 0.39 -4.69 4.16
N GLY A 58 -0.72 -4.06 4.49
CA GLY A 58 -0.84 -3.22 5.68
C GLY A 58 -0.69 -4.03 6.96
N GLY A 59 -0.79 -3.35 8.10
CA GLY A 59 -0.73 -4.00 9.41
C GLY A 59 -0.99 -3.03 10.55
N PRO A 60 -1.34 -3.53 11.73
CA PRO A 60 -1.54 -2.72 12.93
C PRO A 60 -0.22 -2.38 13.62
N GLY A 61 -0.28 -1.47 14.60
CA GLY A 61 0.81 -1.15 15.52
C GLY A 61 1.77 -0.07 15.00
N ASP A 62 2.91 0.01 15.64
CA ASP A 62 3.96 0.98 15.36
C ASP A 62 4.94 0.44 14.31
N PRO A 63 5.08 1.10 13.13
CA PRO A 63 6.02 0.65 12.09
C PRO A 63 7.49 0.82 12.50
N LEU A 64 7.78 1.56 13.57
CA LEU A 64 9.11 1.76 14.13
C LEU A 64 9.37 0.92 15.40
N GLU A 65 8.39 0.10 15.83
CA GLU A 65 8.59 -0.82 16.94
C GLU A 65 9.82 -1.69 16.68
N SER A 66 10.62 -1.94 17.72
CA SER A 66 11.83 -2.74 17.63
C SER A 66 11.74 -3.97 18.52
N GLY A 67 12.52 -5.02 18.18
CA GLY A 67 12.66 -6.23 19.00
C GLY A 67 11.84 -7.42 18.57
N GLY A 68 11.04 -7.32 17.51
CA GLY A 68 10.38 -8.49 16.89
C GLY A 68 11.40 -9.32 16.08
N LYS A 69 11.40 -10.64 16.27
CA LYS A 69 12.31 -11.56 15.56
C LYS A 69 12.14 -11.52 14.03
N TRP A 70 10.98 -11.09 13.56
CA TRP A 70 10.64 -11.00 12.14
C TRP A 70 11.23 -9.76 11.46
N GLN A 71 11.61 -8.71 12.21
CA GLN A 71 11.97 -7.40 11.65
C GLN A 71 13.29 -7.42 10.89
N GLU A 72 14.34 -8.00 11.47
CA GLU A 72 15.64 -8.10 10.80
C GLU A 72 15.53 -8.90 9.48
N PRO A 73 14.94 -10.11 9.44
CA PRO A 73 14.72 -10.83 8.18
C PRO A 73 13.82 -10.07 7.19
N PHE A 74 12.84 -9.31 7.66
CA PHE A 74 11.95 -8.50 6.82
C PHE A 74 12.72 -7.38 6.13
N PHE A 75 13.52 -6.61 6.87
CA PHE A 75 14.34 -5.54 6.27
C PHE A 75 15.45 -6.09 5.40
N ASP A 76 16.02 -7.24 5.74
CA ASP A 76 16.99 -7.95 4.92
C ASP A 76 16.39 -8.37 3.57
N LEU A 77 15.15 -8.88 3.57
CA LEU A 77 14.42 -9.17 2.33
C LEU A 77 14.24 -7.92 1.46
N ILE A 78 13.80 -6.78 2.03
CA ILE A 78 13.66 -5.53 1.28
C ILE A 78 15.00 -5.10 0.68
N GLY A 79 16.07 -5.16 1.45
CA GLY A 79 17.42 -4.86 0.99
C GLY A 79 17.89 -5.81 -0.12
N LYS A 80 17.62 -7.11 0.00
CA LYS A 80 17.94 -8.11 -1.03
C LYS A 80 17.16 -7.89 -2.33
N LEU A 81 15.86 -7.57 -2.25
CA LEU A 81 15.03 -7.25 -3.41
C LEU A 81 15.57 -6.02 -4.15
N TRP A 82 15.93 -4.97 -3.40
CA TRP A 82 16.57 -3.78 -3.97
C TRP A 82 17.88 -4.12 -4.67
N GLN A 83 18.77 -4.87 -4.00
CA GLN A 83 20.08 -5.26 -4.56
C GLN A 83 19.93 -6.22 -5.75
N TRP A 84 18.92 -7.09 -5.74
CA TRP A 84 18.61 -7.95 -6.87
C TRP A 84 18.28 -7.10 -8.10
N ASN A 85 17.37 -6.16 -7.97
CA ASN A 85 16.93 -5.32 -9.07
C ASN A 85 18.04 -4.40 -9.63
N LEU A 86 19.03 -4.04 -8.83
CA LEU A 86 20.20 -3.31 -9.32
C LEU A 86 21.16 -4.18 -10.15
N ARG A 87 21.17 -5.50 -9.94
CA ARG A 87 22.22 -6.39 -10.47
C ARG A 87 21.74 -7.36 -11.55
N HIS A 88 20.46 -7.63 -11.63
CA HIS A 88 19.88 -8.63 -12.52
C HIS A 88 18.94 -8.00 -13.54
N GLU A 89 18.87 -8.56 -14.73
CA GLU A 89 17.89 -8.18 -15.75
C GLU A 89 16.49 -8.67 -15.36
N ASN A 90 16.38 -9.92 -14.92
CA ASN A 90 15.14 -10.47 -14.37
C ASN A 90 14.80 -9.76 -13.05
N LYS A 91 13.84 -8.84 -13.09
CA LYS A 91 13.46 -7.97 -11.97
C LYS A 91 12.46 -8.63 -11.04
N LYS A 92 12.45 -8.16 -9.79
CA LYS A 92 11.44 -8.49 -8.78
C LYS A 92 10.49 -7.31 -8.59
N HIS A 93 9.20 -7.53 -8.85
CA HIS A 93 8.19 -6.48 -8.71
C HIS A 93 7.66 -6.42 -7.28
N VAL A 94 7.61 -5.23 -6.70
CA VAL A 94 7.31 -5.07 -5.26
C VAL A 94 6.26 -3.98 -5.03
N PHE A 95 5.22 -4.32 -4.26
CA PHE A 95 4.18 -3.39 -3.83
C PHE A 95 4.10 -3.33 -2.30
N PHE A 96 4.22 -2.13 -1.72
CA PHE A 96 4.10 -1.89 -0.28
C PHE A 96 2.79 -1.16 0.05
N ILE A 97 2.07 -1.61 1.10
CA ILE A 97 0.79 -1.03 1.50
C ILE A 97 0.84 -0.52 2.95
N CYS A 98 0.48 0.73 3.18
CA CYS A 98 0.24 1.36 4.47
C CYS A 98 1.38 1.12 5.49
N HIS A 99 1.29 0.11 6.34
CA HIS A 99 2.31 -0.22 7.34
C HIS A 99 3.65 -0.59 6.69
N SER A 100 3.63 -1.51 5.73
CA SER A 100 4.85 -1.90 4.99
C SER A 100 5.42 -0.74 4.16
N PHE A 101 4.59 0.15 3.63
CA PHE A 101 5.06 1.38 2.98
C PHE A 101 5.82 2.29 3.95
N GLN A 102 5.31 2.48 5.18
CA GLN A 102 6.00 3.25 6.20
C GLN A 102 7.35 2.62 6.56
N MET A 103 7.38 1.30 6.72
CA MET A 103 8.61 0.55 6.99
C MET A 103 9.62 0.66 5.84
N ALA A 104 9.17 0.56 4.59
CA ALA A 104 10.01 0.76 3.42
C ALA A 104 10.56 2.18 3.35
N CYS A 105 9.73 3.21 3.62
CA CYS A 105 10.19 4.60 3.67
C CYS A 105 11.26 4.83 4.75
N HIS A 106 11.09 4.20 5.92
CA HIS A 106 12.07 4.24 6.99
C HIS A 106 13.38 3.53 6.58
N HIS A 107 13.29 2.30 6.07
CA HIS A 107 14.44 1.50 5.61
C HIS A 107 15.26 2.21 4.55
N PHE A 108 14.61 2.80 3.56
CA PHE A 108 15.29 3.54 2.49
C PHE A 108 15.71 4.96 2.89
N GLY A 109 15.27 5.47 4.03
CA GLY A 109 15.59 6.82 4.52
C GLY A 109 15.00 7.94 3.66
N VAL A 110 13.85 7.70 3.01
CA VAL A 110 13.23 8.65 2.08
C VAL A 110 12.26 9.64 2.72
N GLY A 111 11.98 9.49 4.02
CA GLY A 111 11.13 10.39 4.80
C GLY A 111 11.06 9.97 6.26
N GLU A 112 10.51 10.83 7.10
CA GLU A 112 10.32 10.56 8.52
C GLU A 112 8.97 9.88 8.75
N VAL A 113 8.99 8.72 9.41
CA VAL A 113 7.79 8.05 9.92
C VAL A 113 7.47 8.62 11.29
N SER A 114 6.25 9.09 11.48
CA SER A 114 5.82 9.72 12.74
C SER A 114 4.36 9.41 13.07
N HIS A 115 4.03 9.51 14.36
CA HIS A 115 2.65 9.38 14.81
C HIS A 115 1.82 10.58 14.34
N ARG A 116 0.60 10.35 13.86
CA ARG A 116 -0.34 11.42 13.52
C ARG A 116 -0.94 12.04 14.76
N TYR A 117 -1.17 13.34 14.73
CA TYR A 117 -1.92 14.03 15.80
C TYR A 117 -3.34 13.45 15.98
N LYS A 118 -3.98 13.06 14.86
CA LYS A 118 -5.29 12.43 14.84
C LYS A 118 -5.28 11.26 13.86
N MET A 119 -5.83 10.13 14.29
CA MET A 119 -6.01 8.96 13.45
C MET A 119 -6.76 9.32 12.15
N SER A 120 -6.24 8.85 11.02
CA SER A 120 -6.97 8.85 9.77
C SER A 120 -7.87 7.62 9.75
N PHE A 121 -9.17 7.83 9.53
CA PHE A 121 -10.14 6.74 9.42
C PHE A 121 -11.22 7.13 8.41
N GLY A 122 -11.34 6.36 7.32
CA GLY A 122 -12.37 6.55 6.31
C GLY A 122 -11.84 6.81 4.90
N THR A 123 -12.59 7.58 4.14
CA THR A 123 -12.30 7.89 2.73
C THR A 123 -11.84 9.33 2.58
N TYR A 124 -10.78 9.54 1.79
CA TYR A 124 -10.17 10.86 1.63
C TYR A 124 -9.70 11.11 0.20
N PRO A 125 -9.72 12.38 -0.25
CA PRO A 125 -9.05 12.75 -1.50
C PRO A 125 -7.54 12.81 -1.30
N VAL A 126 -6.80 12.34 -2.27
CA VAL A 126 -5.34 12.46 -2.39
C VAL A 126 -4.98 13.15 -3.70
N HIS A 127 -3.90 13.91 -3.71
CA HIS A 127 -3.49 14.73 -4.85
C HIS A 127 -2.21 14.16 -5.48
N LYS A 128 -2.22 14.07 -6.79
CA LYS A 128 -1.04 13.68 -7.57
C LYS A 128 0.00 14.81 -7.57
N THR A 129 1.27 14.44 -7.51
CA THR A 129 2.38 15.32 -7.88
C THR A 129 2.50 15.41 -9.41
N HIS A 130 3.51 16.10 -9.91
CA HIS A 130 3.83 16.07 -11.33
C HIS A 130 4.14 14.65 -11.80
N GLN A 131 5.04 13.95 -11.09
CA GLN A 131 5.38 12.56 -11.35
C GLN A 131 4.19 11.61 -11.17
N GLY A 132 3.31 11.89 -10.20
CA GLY A 132 2.08 11.12 -10.01
C GLY A 132 1.07 11.25 -11.16
N LYS A 133 1.13 12.32 -11.93
CA LYS A 133 0.31 12.50 -13.16
C LYS A 133 0.86 11.69 -14.33
N GLU A 134 2.15 11.42 -14.32
CA GLU A 134 2.85 10.62 -15.34
C GLU A 134 2.92 9.12 -14.96
N GLU A 135 2.55 8.78 -13.72
CA GLU A 135 2.57 7.40 -13.22
C GLU A 135 1.51 6.53 -13.92
N PRO A 136 1.90 5.47 -14.63
CA PRO A 136 0.98 4.62 -15.39
C PRO A 136 -0.17 4.06 -14.55
N LEU A 137 0.09 3.65 -13.30
CA LEU A 137 -0.92 3.08 -12.40
C LEU A 137 -2.00 4.10 -12.00
N PHE A 138 -1.73 5.40 -12.15
CA PHE A 138 -2.65 6.46 -11.79
C PHE A 138 -3.27 7.19 -13.01
N ASN A 139 -2.93 6.77 -14.23
CA ASN A 139 -3.39 7.45 -15.45
C ASN A 139 -4.92 7.54 -15.54
N GLN A 140 -5.63 6.48 -15.15
CA GLN A 140 -7.09 6.43 -15.18
C GLN A 140 -7.77 7.10 -13.98
N LEU A 141 -7.00 7.51 -12.97
CA LEU A 141 -7.53 8.16 -11.79
C LEU A 141 -7.61 9.68 -12.00
N PRO A 142 -8.67 10.37 -11.51
CA PRO A 142 -8.74 11.83 -11.52
C PRO A 142 -7.70 12.45 -10.57
N ASP A 143 -7.56 13.77 -10.58
CA ASP A 143 -6.80 14.52 -9.59
C ASP A 143 -7.70 15.61 -8.98
N PRO A 144 -8.10 15.51 -7.72
CA PRO A 144 -7.79 14.44 -6.77
C PRO A 144 -8.56 13.14 -7.04
N PHE A 145 -8.00 12.00 -6.59
CA PHE A 145 -8.70 10.75 -6.50
C PHE A 145 -8.96 10.32 -5.04
N TYR A 146 -9.87 9.39 -4.82
CA TYR A 146 -10.28 8.99 -3.48
C TYR A 146 -9.67 7.66 -3.07
N ILE A 147 -9.26 7.58 -1.79
CA ILE A 147 -8.60 6.43 -1.18
C ILE A 147 -9.28 6.03 0.15
N ALA A 148 -9.16 4.77 0.53
CA ALA A 148 -9.43 4.28 1.87
C ALA A 148 -8.16 4.42 2.72
N ASP A 149 -8.28 5.05 3.91
CA ASP A 149 -7.13 5.39 4.76
C ASP A 149 -7.46 5.15 6.23
N PHE A 150 -6.76 4.18 6.85
CA PHE A 150 -6.96 3.74 8.23
C PHE A 150 -5.60 3.65 8.93
N ARG A 151 -5.10 4.77 9.48
CA ARG A 151 -3.74 4.81 10.01
C ARG A 151 -3.53 5.77 11.19
N ARG A 152 -2.62 5.39 12.07
CA ARG A 152 -2.12 6.23 13.18
C ARG A 152 -0.77 6.86 12.88
N TYR A 153 -0.02 6.34 11.91
CA TYR A 153 1.30 6.82 11.50
C TYR A 153 1.27 7.43 10.10
N GLN A 154 2.29 8.17 9.77
CA GLN A 154 2.43 8.87 8.50
C GLN A 154 3.90 9.03 8.11
N VAL A 155 4.15 9.21 6.82
CA VAL A 155 5.46 9.61 6.28
C VAL A 155 5.40 11.10 5.95
N THR A 156 6.30 11.89 6.54
CA THR A 156 6.46 13.33 6.32
C THR A 156 7.92 13.68 6.06
N LYS A 157 8.24 14.95 5.87
CA LYS A 157 9.60 15.46 5.67
C LYS A 157 10.39 14.60 4.67
N PRO A 158 9.96 14.54 3.41
CA PRO A 158 10.64 13.74 2.43
C PRO A 158 12.12 14.15 2.30
N ASN A 159 13.01 13.17 2.29
CA ASN A 159 14.43 13.38 2.05
C ASN A 159 14.68 13.44 0.54
N HIS A 160 14.65 14.63 -0.01
CA HIS A 160 14.77 14.87 -1.45
C HIS A 160 16.11 14.41 -2.03
N ASP A 161 17.22 14.55 -1.28
CA ASP A 161 18.55 14.10 -1.72
C ASP A 161 18.58 12.57 -1.82
N ARG A 162 17.97 11.89 -0.84
CA ARG A 162 17.89 10.43 -0.85
C ARG A 162 16.99 9.91 -1.95
N LEU A 163 15.82 10.54 -2.15
CA LEU A 163 14.92 10.22 -3.25
C LEU A 163 15.63 10.37 -4.60
N GLN A 164 16.32 11.47 -4.82
CA GLN A 164 17.07 11.72 -6.05
C GLN A 164 18.18 10.69 -6.26
N ALA A 165 18.96 10.37 -5.21
CA ALA A 165 20.03 9.39 -5.28
C ALA A 165 19.53 7.98 -5.63
N MET A 166 18.29 7.65 -5.27
CA MET A 166 17.64 6.37 -5.60
C MET A 166 16.92 6.39 -6.96
N GLY A 167 16.72 7.54 -7.58
CA GLY A 167 15.81 7.71 -8.71
C GLY A 167 14.34 7.55 -8.32
N ALA A 168 14.01 7.74 -7.03
CA ALA A 168 12.68 7.58 -6.48
C ALA A 168 11.86 8.86 -6.61
N HIS A 169 10.53 8.71 -6.76
CA HIS A 169 9.61 9.82 -6.98
C HIS A 169 8.41 9.77 -6.03
N ILE A 170 8.10 10.90 -5.41
CA ILE A 170 6.84 11.07 -4.69
C ILE A 170 5.72 11.22 -5.71
N LEU A 171 4.75 10.32 -5.67
CA LEU A 171 3.63 10.27 -6.62
C LEU A 171 2.40 11.02 -6.11
N CYS A 172 2.13 10.92 -4.82
CA CYS A 172 0.93 11.50 -4.22
C CYS A 172 1.20 12.10 -2.85
N LEU A 173 0.45 13.16 -2.54
CA LEU A 173 0.48 13.86 -1.26
C LEU A 173 -0.94 13.98 -0.68
N GLU A 174 -1.04 13.99 0.65
CA GLU A 174 -2.27 14.28 1.37
C GLU A 174 -2.85 15.64 0.96
N LYS A 175 -4.17 15.83 1.11
CA LYS A 175 -4.84 17.10 0.83
C LYS A 175 -4.16 18.27 1.56
N LEU A 176 -3.88 19.36 0.84
CA LEU A 176 -3.41 20.60 1.43
C LEU A 176 -4.49 21.19 2.37
N ARG A 177 -4.06 21.54 3.57
CA ARG A 177 -4.90 22.22 4.58
C ARG A 177 -4.26 23.56 4.96
N PRO A 178 -4.58 24.66 4.26
CA PRO A 178 -3.89 25.95 4.40
C PRO A 178 -3.91 26.55 5.82
N HIS A 179 -4.90 26.13 6.63
CA HIS A 179 -5.09 26.65 8.01
C HIS A 179 -4.41 25.78 9.09
N MET A 180 -3.69 24.73 8.68
CA MET A 180 -3.01 23.82 9.60
C MET A 180 -1.52 23.84 9.30
N HIS A 181 -0.71 24.09 10.32
CA HIS A 181 0.76 24.05 10.22
C HIS A 181 1.33 22.63 10.16
N TYR A 182 0.54 21.66 9.69
CA TYR A 182 0.98 20.28 9.56
C TYR A 182 1.55 20.03 8.17
N GLU A 183 2.67 19.33 8.14
CA GLU A 183 3.23 18.85 6.90
C GLU A 183 2.28 17.85 6.22
N ARG A 184 2.22 17.91 4.89
CA ARG A 184 1.45 16.97 4.10
C ARG A 184 2.12 15.61 4.15
N ALA A 185 1.36 14.58 4.49
CA ALA A 185 1.86 13.21 4.41
C ALA A 185 2.11 12.80 2.96
N VAL A 186 3.20 12.06 2.76
CA VAL A 186 3.49 11.36 1.50
C VAL A 186 2.55 10.17 1.40
N MET A 187 1.82 10.09 0.28
CA MET A 187 0.75 9.09 0.10
C MET A 187 1.09 7.98 -0.89
N ALA A 188 2.09 8.19 -1.76
CA ALA A 188 2.64 7.16 -2.61
C ALA A 188 4.05 7.54 -3.08
N ILE A 189 4.92 6.54 -3.22
CA ILE A 189 6.28 6.66 -3.75
C ILE A 189 6.53 5.53 -4.76
N ARG A 190 7.12 5.88 -5.91
CA ARG A 190 7.81 4.97 -6.80
C ARG A 190 9.28 4.93 -6.37
N PHE A 191 9.73 3.83 -5.76
CA PHE A 191 11.11 3.67 -5.27
C PHE A 191 12.07 3.32 -6.40
N SER A 192 11.62 2.49 -7.36
CA SER A 192 12.29 2.15 -8.62
C SER A 192 11.23 1.78 -9.66
N PRO A 193 11.57 1.54 -10.94
CA PRO A 193 10.59 1.09 -11.93
C PRO A 193 9.74 -0.10 -11.47
N GLU A 194 10.30 -1.02 -10.68
CA GLU A 194 9.67 -2.25 -10.23
C GLU A 194 9.07 -2.15 -8.81
N MET A 195 9.46 -1.13 -8.03
CA MET A 195 9.08 -1.01 -6.63
C MET A 195 8.22 0.23 -6.37
N ILE A 196 7.01 0.03 -5.90
CA ILE A 196 6.07 1.09 -5.54
C ILE A 196 5.45 0.86 -4.16
N GLY A 197 5.01 1.90 -3.51
CA GLY A 197 4.23 1.78 -2.29
C GLY A 197 3.21 2.90 -2.12
N THR A 198 2.15 2.58 -1.40
CA THR A 198 1.06 3.50 -1.05
C THR A 198 0.83 3.55 0.44
N GLN A 199 0.58 4.74 0.96
CA GLN A 199 0.17 4.93 2.36
C GLN A 199 -1.28 4.50 2.60
N PHE A 200 -2.09 4.52 1.56
CA PHE A 200 -3.49 4.13 1.58
C PHE A 200 -3.67 2.66 1.19
N HIS A 201 -4.91 2.17 1.29
CA HIS A 201 -5.29 0.79 1.01
C HIS A 201 -5.94 0.67 -0.38
N PRO A 202 -5.17 0.43 -1.45
CA PRO A 202 -5.72 0.25 -2.79
C PRO A 202 -6.47 -1.09 -2.96
N GLU A 203 -6.22 -2.05 -2.07
CA GLU A 203 -6.94 -3.32 -1.99
C GLU A 203 -8.35 -3.19 -1.38
N ALA A 204 -8.69 -2.02 -0.86
CA ALA A 204 -9.95 -1.80 -0.17
C ALA A 204 -11.15 -1.92 -1.13
N ASP A 205 -11.78 -3.09 -1.16
CA ASP A 205 -13.01 -3.33 -1.92
C ASP A 205 -14.16 -2.50 -1.35
N PRO A 206 -14.72 -1.55 -2.13
CA PRO A 206 -15.76 -0.66 -1.63
C PRO A 206 -17.04 -1.37 -1.25
N GLU A 207 -17.45 -2.44 -1.93
CA GLU A 207 -18.65 -3.21 -1.65
C GLU A 207 -18.50 -4.02 -0.36
N GLY A 208 -17.37 -4.69 -0.21
CA GLY A 208 -17.03 -5.45 1.01
C GLY A 208 -16.91 -4.54 2.24
N LEU A 209 -16.27 -3.35 2.08
CA LEU A 209 -16.18 -2.36 3.14
C LEU A 209 -17.54 -1.73 3.48
N LEU A 210 -18.36 -1.44 2.47
CA LEU A 210 -19.71 -0.89 2.67
C LEU A 210 -20.55 -1.86 3.51
N THR A 211 -20.61 -3.13 3.11
CA THR A 211 -21.31 -4.18 3.85
C THR A 211 -20.81 -4.28 5.30
N TYR A 212 -19.49 -4.33 5.49
CA TYR A 212 -18.87 -4.45 6.80
C TYR A 212 -19.17 -3.26 7.73
N PHE A 213 -19.08 -2.02 7.21
CA PHE A 213 -19.31 -0.83 8.03
C PHE A 213 -20.80 -0.55 8.27
N MET A 214 -21.71 -1.14 7.49
CA MET A 214 -23.15 -1.04 7.72
C MET A 214 -23.67 -2.03 8.79
N GLU A 215 -22.87 -2.99 9.25
CA GLU A 215 -23.21 -3.81 10.41
C GLU A 215 -23.46 -2.91 11.64
N GLU A 216 -24.54 -3.14 12.37
CA GLU A 216 -25.00 -2.25 13.45
C GLU A 216 -23.94 -2.02 14.54
N GLU A 217 -23.26 -3.08 14.95
CA GLU A 217 -22.18 -3.02 15.95
C GLU A 217 -21.02 -2.13 15.46
N ARG A 218 -20.61 -2.30 14.19
CA ARG A 218 -19.52 -1.52 13.56
C ARG A 218 -19.90 -0.07 13.38
N ARG A 219 -21.13 0.18 12.91
CA ARG A 219 -21.67 1.53 12.80
C ARG A 219 -21.61 2.26 14.13
N ASN A 220 -22.11 1.64 15.20
CA ASN A 220 -22.16 2.25 16.52
C ASN A 220 -20.75 2.57 17.05
N ALA A 221 -19.80 1.64 16.93
CA ALA A 221 -18.41 1.86 17.33
C ALA A 221 -17.74 3.01 16.54
N ILE A 222 -17.96 3.08 15.23
CA ILE A 222 -17.40 4.15 14.38
C ILE A 222 -18.02 5.51 14.71
N VAL A 223 -19.33 5.56 14.93
CA VAL A 223 -20.03 6.79 15.28
C VAL A 223 -19.58 7.30 16.65
N GLU A 224 -19.38 6.41 17.61
CA GLU A 224 -18.87 6.76 18.94
C GLU A 224 -17.44 7.33 18.87
N GLU A 225 -16.53 6.68 18.15
CA GLU A 225 -15.13 7.10 18.09
C GLU A 225 -14.89 8.30 17.14
N HIS A 226 -15.60 8.36 16.03
CA HIS A 226 -15.29 9.29 14.94
C HIS A 226 -16.41 10.28 14.60
N GLY A 227 -17.61 10.08 15.11
CA GLY A 227 -18.80 10.91 14.88
C GLY A 227 -19.60 10.52 13.62
N GLU A 228 -20.92 10.73 13.69
CA GLU A 228 -21.88 10.36 12.65
C GLU A 228 -21.56 11.01 11.28
N SER A 229 -21.21 12.29 11.27
CA SER A 229 -20.87 13.01 10.02
C SER A 229 -19.71 12.37 9.25
N ARG A 230 -18.73 11.76 9.94
CA ARG A 230 -17.62 11.05 9.31
C ARG A 230 -18.08 9.69 8.80
N TYR A 231 -18.87 8.97 9.58
CA TYR A 231 -19.47 7.70 9.16
C TYR A 231 -20.28 7.89 7.88
N ASP A 232 -21.24 8.82 7.86
CA ASP A 232 -22.10 9.10 6.70
C ASP A 232 -21.32 9.47 5.45
N ARG A 233 -20.24 10.25 5.60
CA ARG A 233 -19.37 10.61 4.48
C ARG A 233 -18.67 9.38 3.92
N MET A 234 -18.11 8.54 4.78
CA MET A 234 -17.43 7.31 4.40
C MET A 234 -18.37 6.36 3.65
N ILE A 235 -19.58 6.14 4.17
CA ILE A 235 -20.60 5.30 3.52
C ILE A 235 -20.97 5.84 2.14
N ARG A 236 -21.24 7.16 2.02
CA ARG A 236 -21.52 7.80 0.72
C ARG A 236 -20.36 7.67 -0.26
N ASP A 237 -19.12 7.77 0.21
CA ASP A 237 -17.95 7.70 -0.64
C ASP A 237 -17.68 6.26 -1.11
N LEU A 238 -17.91 5.26 -0.25
CA LEU A 238 -17.83 3.84 -0.61
C LEU A 238 -18.91 3.44 -1.63
N ALA A 239 -20.14 3.94 -1.45
CA ALA A 239 -21.24 3.69 -2.37
C ALA A 239 -21.08 4.40 -3.74
N ASN A 240 -20.15 5.35 -3.86
CA ASN A 240 -19.95 6.10 -5.11
C ASN A 240 -18.94 5.41 -6.02
N PRO A 241 -19.35 4.87 -7.20
CA PRO A 241 -18.47 4.14 -8.10
C PRO A 241 -17.35 5.01 -8.69
N MET A 242 -17.47 6.34 -8.62
CA MET A 242 -16.46 7.28 -9.12
C MET A 242 -15.34 7.59 -8.10
N LYS A 243 -15.38 6.97 -6.91
CA LYS A 243 -14.42 7.22 -5.83
C LYS A 243 -13.55 5.98 -5.57
N ILE A 244 -13.73 5.31 -4.43
CA ILE A 244 -12.88 4.19 -3.99
C ILE A 244 -12.82 3.06 -5.03
N ARG A 245 -13.93 2.79 -5.72
CA ARG A 245 -14.01 1.75 -6.75
C ARG A 245 -12.94 1.95 -7.83
N ARG A 246 -12.71 3.18 -8.29
CA ARG A 246 -11.67 3.45 -9.31
C ARG A 246 -10.28 3.10 -8.83
N THR A 247 -9.95 3.45 -7.58
CA THR A 247 -8.63 3.14 -6.99
C THR A 247 -8.45 1.62 -6.84
N PHE A 248 -9.49 0.94 -6.37
CA PHE A 248 -9.52 -0.52 -6.25
C PHE A 248 -9.34 -1.24 -7.59
N ASP A 249 -10.03 -0.78 -8.64
CA ASP A 249 -9.97 -1.40 -9.96
C ASP A 249 -8.67 -1.08 -10.72
N SER A 250 -7.91 -0.06 -10.32
CA SER A 250 -6.77 0.43 -11.11
C SER A 250 -5.40 0.12 -10.49
N VAL A 251 -5.22 0.30 -9.17
CA VAL A 251 -3.86 0.43 -8.62
C VAL A 251 -3.15 -0.93 -8.49
N ILE A 252 -3.70 -1.87 -7.72
CA ILE A 252 -3.09 -3.21 -7.60
C ILE A 252 -3.28 -4.03 -8.88
N PRO A 253 -4.47 -4.05 -9.52
CA PRO A 253 -4.61 -4.70 -10.81
C PRO A 253 -3.61 -4.19 -11.85
N GLY A 254 -3.49 -2.89 -12.02
CA GLY A 254 -2.53 -2.32 -12.97
C GLY A 254 -1.06 -2.63 -12.63
N PHE A 255 -0.71 -2.70 -11.33
CA PHE A 255 0.62 -3.15 -10.91
C PHE A 255 0.87 -4.60 -11.30
N LEU A 256 -0.09 -5.51 -11.07
CA LEU A 256 0.03 -6.92 -11.42
C LEU A 256 0.11 -7.11 -12.94
N GLU A 257 -0.75 -6.43 -13.70
CA GLU A 257 -0.75 -6.47 -15.15
C GLU A 257 0.59 -6.03 -15.74
N ASN A 258 1.13 -4.89 -15.27
CA ASN A 258 2.45 -4.41 -15.69
C ASN A 258 3.58 -5.39 -15.32
N ALA A 259 3.55 -5.96 -14.11
CA ALA A 259 4.55 -6.92 -13.68
C ALA A 259 4.51 -8.20 -14.52
N ILE A 260 3.31 -8.75 -14.75
CA ILE A 260 3.10 -9.95 -15.57
C ILE A 260 3.56 -9.71 -17.01
N GLU A 261 3.24 -8.56 -17.59
CA GLU A 261 3.65 -8.22 -18.96
C GLU A 261 5.18 -8.15 -19.07
N GLN A 262 5.85 -7.42 -18.18
CA GLN A 262 7.31 -7.26 -18.19
C GLN A 262 8.02 -8.61 -17.99
N LEU A 263 7.61 -9.39 -17.00
CA LEU A 263 8.20 -10.70 -16.70
C LEU A 263 7.95 -11.72 -17.84
N SER A 264 6.81 -11.63 -18.53
CA SER A 264 6.52 -12.50 -19.67
C SER A 264 7.38 -12.17 -20.88
N MET A 265 7.74 -10.89 -21.08
CA MET A 265 8.65 -10.47 -22.17
C MET A 265 10.09 -10.94 -21.91
N GLU A 266 10.53 -11.02 -20.65
CA GLU A 266 11.86 -11.48 -20.27
C GLU A 266 12.02 -13.01 -20.42
N MET A 267 10.93 -13.78 -20.50
CA MET A 267 10.95 -15.23 -20.68
C MET A 267 11.01 -15.69 -22.16
N VAL A 268 10.88 -14.76 -23.10
CA VAL A 268 10.93 -15.01 -24.56
C VAL A 268 12.32 -14.70 -25.12
#